data_9ec40d67ddaaf7958e494728f31129a2
#
_entry.id   9ec40d67ddaaf7958e494728f31129a2
#
_cell.length_a   1.000
_cell.length_b   1.000
_cell.length_c   1.000
_cell.angle_alpha   90.00
_cell.angle_beta   90.00
_cell.angle_gamma   90.00
#
_symmetry.space_group_name_H-M   'P 1'
#
loop_
_entity.id
_entity.type
_entity.pdbx_description
1 polymer ?
#
loop_
_entity_poly.entity_id
_entity_poly.type
_entity_poly.pdbx_seq_one_letter_code
_entity_poly.pdbx_strand_id
1 'polypeptide(L)'
;SPSRGLGDVYKRQLELYALTQIKKKEGKSTEYFCYLLENRIFAVLFFILTGLTGAAHFIVVAAAAWMGFLAGAVGSLLILELGLDGFLIFAGSLFPQAFVYFPAVALLMTKIYKEGGNIWKKPVKVIRIYFLTGLIAMILCLSGVVFEAYIHPVWMRWILGRLC
;
A
#
# COMPACT_ATOMS: atom_id res chain seq x y z
N SER A 1 23.26 -47.24 10.63
CA SER A 1 21.95 -47.41 9.94
C SER A 1 21.86 -46.45 8.76
N PRO A 2 21.69 -46.93 7.51
CA PRO A 2 21.67 -46.06 6.31
C PRO A 2 20.53 -45.04 6.30
N SER A 3 19.51 -45.22 7.11
CA SER A 3 18.36 -44.32 7.21
C SER A 3 18.65 -42.99 7.92
N ARG A 4 19.71 -42.91 8.75
CA ARG A 4 20.10 -41.63 9.39
C ARG A 4 20.77 -40.65 8.41
N GLY A 5 21.57 -41.15 7.45
CA GLY A 5 22.25 -40.32 6.49
C GLY A 5 21.30 -39.63 5.48
N LEU A 6 20.22 -40.30 5.09
CA LEU A 6 19.22 -39.74 4.16
C LEU A 6 18.41 -38.60 4.80
N GLY A 7 18.06 -38.74 6.09
CA GLY A 7 17.35 -37.69 6.83
C GLY A 7 18.20 -36.43 7.03
N ASP A 8 19.50 -36.58 7.25
CA ASP A 8 20.42 -35.45 7.43
C ASP A 8 20.71 -34.71 6.12
N VAL A 9 20.80 -35.45 5.01
CA VAL A 9 20.95 -34.85 3.67
C VAL A 9 19.68 -34.08 3.27
N TYR A 10 18.50 -34.62 3.57
CA TYR A 10 17.23 -33.97 3.28
C TYR A 10 17.03 -32.71 4.13
N LYS A 11 17.37 -32.75 5.42
CA LYS A 11 17.36 -31.56 6.29
C LYS A 11 18.30 -30.48 5.81
N ARG A 12 19.53 -30.81 5.42
CA ARG A 12 20.47 -29.85 4.86
C ARG A 12 19.98 -29.22 3.55
N GLN A 13 19.35 -30.01 2.69
CA GLN A 13 18.77 -29.45 1.46
C GLN A 13 17.62 -28.50 1.75
N LEU A 14 16.77 -28.81 2.73
CA LEU A 14 15.68 -27.93 3.17
C LEU A 14 16.21 -26.64 3.80
N GLU A 15 17.26 -26.74 4.63
CA GLU A 15 17.90 -25.55 5.24
C GLU A 15 18.56 -24.67 4.18
N LEU A 16 19.30 -25.26 3.21
CA LEU A 16 19.89 -24.54 2.10
C LEU A 16 18.84 -23.87 1.21
N TYR A 17 17.74 -24.54 0.95
CA TYR A 17 16.61 -23.98 0.20
C TYR A 17 15.96 -22.81 0.96
N ALA A 18 15.72 -22.99 2.26
CA ALA A 18 15.18 -21.94 3.12
C ALA A 18 16.11 -20.72 3.20
N LEU A 19 17.43 -20.92 3.38
CA LEU A 19 18.43 -19.86 3.39
C LEU A 19 18.54 -19.14 2.05
N THR A 20 18.44 -19.88 0.93
CA THR A 20 18.45 -19.29 -0.41
C THR A 20 17.19 -18.46 -0.65
N GLN A 21 16.03 -18.92 -0.16
CA GLN A 21 14.80 -18.16 -0.25
C GLN A 21 14.83 -16.89 0.62
N ILE A 22 15.43 -16.95 1.82
CA ILE A 22 15.59 -15.80 2.71
C ILE A 22 16.52 -14.78 2.08
N LYS A 23 17.69 -15.22 1.53
CA LYS A 23 18.65 -14.34 0.86
C LYS A 23 18.08 -13.71 -0.42
N LYS A 24 17.29 -14.46 -1.18
CA LYS A 24 16.55 -13.96 -2.36
C LYS A 24 15.46 -12.96 -1.95
N LYS A 25 14.90 -13.10 -0.76
CA LYS A 25 13.88 -12.21 -0.19
C LYS A 25 14.47 -10.89 0.32
N GLU A 26 15.70 -10.89 0.83
CA GLU A 26 16.41 -9.66 1.22
C GLU A 26 16.79 -8.80 0.01
N GLY A 27 17.29 -9.38 -1.07
CA GLY A 27 17.51 -8.66 -2.33
C GLY A 27 16.23 -8.12 -2.96
N LYS A 28 15.14 -8.89 -2.89
CA LYS A 28 13.80 -8.47 -3.34
C LYS A 28 13.15 -7.41 -2.44
N SER A 29 13.55 -7.28 -1.20
CA SER A 29 13.02 -6.29 -0.26
C SER A 29 13.34 -4.86 -0.72
N THR A 30 14.56 -4.61 -1.19
CA THR A 30 14.97 -3.29 -1.70
C THR A 30 14.32 -2.98 -3.04
N GLU A 31 14.24 -3.95 -3.96
CA GLU A 31 13.54 -3.81 -5.24
C GLU A 31 12.04 -3.58 -5.02
N TYR A 32 11.43 -4.29 -4.08
CA TYR A 32 10.03 -4.12 -3.71
C TYR A 32 9.77 -2.74 -3.09
N PHE A 33 10.67 -2.27 -2.24
CA PHE A 33 10.60 -0.91 -1.67
C PHE A 33 10.68 0.16 -2.76
N CYS A 34 11.64 0.06 -3.69
CA CYS A 34 11.77 0.99 -4.81
C CYS A 34 10.53 0.96 -5.71
N TYR A 35 9.99 -0.21 -6.00
CA TYR A 35 8.76 -0.36 -6.77
C TYR A 35 7.56 0.29 -6.10
N LEU A 36 7.38 0.07 -4.79
CA LEU A 36 6.30 0.71 -4.02
C LEU A 36 6.46 2.23 -4.00
N LEU A 37 7.68 2.70 -3.79
CA LEU A 37 8.01 4.12 -3.76
C LEU A 37 7.66 4.81 -5.08
N GLU A 38 8.15 4.26 -6.19
CA GLU A 38 7.91 4.77 -7.53
C GLU A 38 6.42 4.82 -7.85
N ASN A 39 5.70 3.72 -7.61
CA ASN A 39 4.28 3.62 -7.88
C ASN A 39 3.45 4.60 -7.03
N ARG A 40 3.80 4.78 -5.76
CA ARG A 40 3.08 5.69 -4.86
C ARG A 40 3.37 7.17 -5.17
N ILE A 41 4.62 7.51 -5.45
CA ILE A 41 4.98 8.87 -5.88
C ILE A 41 4.24 9.22 -7.17
N PHE A 42 4.22 8.30 -8.13
CA PHE A 42 3.54 8.51 -9.40
C PHE A 42 2.02 8.74 -9.21
N ALA A 43 1.39 7.95 -8.35
CA ALA A 43 -0.02 8.12 -8.03
C ALA A 43 -0.32 9.49 -7.38
N VAL A 44 0.48 9.92 -6.41
CA VAL A 44 0.30 11.23 -5.75
C VAL A 44 0.53 12.37 -6.73
N LEU A 45 1.57 12.30 -7.56
CA LEU A 45 1.82 13.30 -8.62
C LEU A 45 0.68 13.34 -9.62
N PHE A 46 0.17 12.19 -10.03
CA PHE A 46 -0.99 12.11 -10.92
C PHE A 46 -2.20 12.84 -10.34
N PHE A 47 -2.52 12.60 -9.06
CA PHE A 47 -3.63 13.30 -8.40
C PHE A 47 -3.39 14.80 -8.25
N ILE A 48 -2.18 15.23 -7.93
CA ILE A 48 -1.84 16.67 -7.85
C ILE A 48 -2.03 17.34 -9.22
N LEU A 49 -1.51 16.73 -10.29
CA LEU A 49 -1.66 17.22 -11.65
C LEU A 49 -3.12 17.23 -12.11
N THR A 50 -3.88 16.20 -11.76
CA THR A 50 -5.32 16.12 -12.03
C THR A 50 -6.07 17.28 -11.41
N GLY A 51 -5.73 17.67 -10.19
CA GLY A 51 -6.34 18.80 -9.51
C GLY A 51 -6.12 20.17 -10.21
N LEU A 52 -5.16 20.25 -11.11
CA LEU A 52 -4.93 21.45 -11.94
C LEU A 52 -5.87 21.52 -13.15
N THR A 53 -6.55 20.43 -13.48
CA THR A 53 -7.45 20.34 -14.63
C THR A 53 -8.90 20.65 -14.24
N GLY A 54 -9.70 21.11 -15.21
CA GLY A 54 -11.15 21.33 -14.99
C GLY A 54 -11.96 20.07 -14.68
N ALA A 55 -11.43 18.89 -14.98
CA ALA A 55 -12.07 17.59 -14.73
C ALA A 55 -11.74 16.99 -13.35
N ALA A 56 -11.05 17.73 -12.48
CA ALA A 56 -10.58 17.24 -11.17
C ALA A 56 -11.66 16.56 -10.33
N HIS A 57 -12.86 17.13 -10.28
CA HIS A 57 -13.97 16.58 -9.50
C HIS A 57 -14.41 15.19 -9.98
N PHE A 58 -14.55 15.01 -11.30
CA PHE A 58 -14.93 13.72 -11.89
C PHE A 58 -13.85 12.65 -11.64
N ILE A 59 -12.58 13.02 -11.81
CA ILE A 59 -11.46 12.08 -11.65
C ILE A 59 -11.31 11.64 -10.20
N VAL A 60 -11.49 12.55 -9.24
CA VAL A 60 -11.43 12.22 -7.81
C VAL A 60 -12.57 11.26 -7.41
N VAL A 61 -13.79 11.52 -7.87
CA VAL A 61 -14.95 10.66 -7.58
C VAL A 61 -14.77 9.29 -8.24
N ALA A 62 -14.34 9.25 -9.50
CA ALA A 62 -14.09 8.01 -10.22
C ALA A 62 -12.98 7.18 -9.56
N ALA A 63 -11.89 7.83 -9.12
CA ALA A 63 -10.80 7.16 -8.42
C ALA A 63 -11.24 6.61 -7.05
N ALA A 64 -12.04 7.36 -6.30
CA ALA A 64 -12.59 6.90 -5.02
C ALA A 64 -13.52 5.68 -5.21
N ALA A 65 -14.38 5.72 -6.21
CA ALA A 65 -15.27 4.60 -6.56
C ALA A 65 -14.45 3.37 -6.99
N TRP A 66 -13.43 3.56 -7.80
CA TRP A 66 -12.53 2.49 -8.25
C TRP A 66 -11.79 1.82 -7.09
N MET A 67 -11.22 2.62 -6.18
CA MET A 67 -10.55 2.09 -4.99
C MET A 67 -11.50 1.33 -4.08
N GLY A 68 -12.71 1.86 -3.86
CA GLY A 68 -13.75 1.17 -3.09
C GLY A 68 -14.18 -0.15 -3.73
N PHE A 69 -14.33 -0.17 -5.04
CA PHE A 69 -14.65 -1.38 -5.79
C PHE A 69 -13.57 -2.45 -5.66
N LEU A 70 -12.30 -2.08 -5.85
CA LEU A 70 -11.18 -3.02 -5.69
C LEU A 70 -11.07 -3.58 -4.27
N ALA A 71 -11.19 -2.72 -3.27
CA ALA A 71 -11.17 -3.15 -1.87
C ALA A 71 -12.32 -4.10 -1.55
N GLY A 72 -13.52 -3.80 -2.04
CA GLY A 72 -14.70 -4.65 -1.88
C GLY A 72 -14.55 -5.99 -2.59
N ALA A 73 -14.03 -6.01 -3.81
CA ALA A 73 -13.80 -7.24 -4.57
C ALA A 73 -12.79 -8.17 -3.88
N VAL A 74 -11.65 -7.63 -3.46
CA VAL A 74 -10.62 -8.41 -2.74
C VAL A 74 -11.16 -8.92 -1.41
N GLY A 75 -11.85 -8.08 -0.64
CA GLY A 75 -12.47 -8.47 0.62
C GLY A 75 -13.51 -9.58 0.43
N SER A 76 -14.36 -9.47 -0.56
CA SER A 76 -15.37 -10.48 -0.87
C SER A 76 -14.76 -11.82 -1.25
N LEU A 77 -13.72 -11.84 -2.08
CA LEU A 77 -13.01 -13.06 -2.46
C LEU A 77 -12.38 -13.75 -1.26
N LEU A 78 -11.71 -13.00 -0.38
CA LEU A 78 -11.10 -13.57 0.83
C LEU A 78 -12.13 -14.15 1.79
N ILE A 79 -13.28 -13.49 1.94
CA ILE A 79 -14.38 -14.00 2.78
C ILE A 79 -15.00 -15.26 2.18
N LEU A 80 -15.17 -15.31 0.85
CA LEU A 80 -15.72 -16.46 0.17
C LEU A 80 -14.81 -17.70 0.26
N GLU A 81 -13.49 -17.50 0.16
CA GLU A 81 -12.52 -18.61 0.20
C GLU A 81 -12.22 -19.07 1.62
N LEU A 82 -12.08 -18.18 2.57
CA LEU A 82 -11.56 -18.44 3.92
C LEU A 82 -12.58 -18.18 5.04
N GLY A 83 -13.79 -17.72 4.71
CA GLY A 83 -14.82 -17.41 5.70
C GLY A 83 -14.41 -16.27 6.64
N LEU A 84 -14.65 -16.47 7.94
CA LEU A 84 -14.30 -15.48 8.97
C LEU A 84 -12.81 -15.21 9.09
N ASP A 85 -11.97 -16.21 8.85
CA ASP A 85 -10.51 -16.06 8.84
C ASP A 85 -10.07 -15.14 7.70
N GLY A 86 -10.71 -15.22 6.54
CA GLY A 86 -10.51 -14.32 5.41
C GLY A 86 -10.83 -12.87 5.74
N PHE A 87 -11.90 -12.63 6.48
CA PHE A 87 -12.25 -11.30 6.97
C PHE A 87 -11.17 -10.75 7.92
N LEU A 88 -10.69 -11.57 8.87
CA LEU A 88 -9.64 -11.17 9.80
C LEU A 88 -8.33 -10.87 9.09
N ILE A 89 -7.94 -11.66 8.11
CA ILE A 89 -6.74 -11.44 7.28
C ILE A 89 -6.88 -10.14 6.48
N PHE A 90 -8.03 -9.92 5.85
CA PHE A 90 -8.31 -8.71 5.08
C PHE A 90 -8.27 -7.45 5.96
N ALA A 91 -8.99 -7.47 7.09
CA ALA A 91 -9.01 -6.36 8.04
C ALA A 91 -7.62 -6.11 8.63
N GLY A 92 -6.90 -7.16 9.02
CA GLY A 92 -5.55 -7.07 9.57
C GLY A 92 -4.51 -6.58 8.56
N SER A 93 -4.69 -6.91 7.28
CA SER A 93 -3.83 -6.40 6.21
C SER A 93 -4.10 -4.93 5.90
N LEU A 94 -5.37 -4.54 5.85
CA LEU A 94 -5.75 -3.15 5.57
C LEU A 94 -5.49 -2.19 6.73
N PHE A 95 -5.62 -2.67 7.97
CA PHE A 95 -5.59 -1.80 9.15
C PHE A 95 -4.32 -0.94 9.23
N PRO A 96 -3.09 -1.49 9.17
CA PRO A 96 -1.89 -0.66 9.25
C PRO A 96 -1.72 0.26 8.04
N GLN A 97 -2.08 -0.20 6.85
CA GLN A 97 -1.99 0.59 5.62
C GLN A 97 -3.03 1.72 5.61
N ALA A 98 -4.28 1.42 5.95
CA ALA A 98 -5.36 2.40 5.97
C ALA A 98 -5.05 3.56 6.92
N PHE A 99 -4.44 3.29 8.07
CA PHE A 99 -4.15 4.31 9.07
C PHE A 99 -3.19 5.38 8.59
N VAL A 100 -2.28 5.03 7.67
CA VAL A 100 -1.29 5.97 7.12
C VAL A 100 -1.75 6.56 5.80
N TYR A 101 -2.27 5.73 4.89
CA TYR A 101 -2.68 6.20 3.56
C TYR A 101 -4.03 6.92 3.55
N PHE A 102 -4.96 6.52 4.40
CA PHE A 102 -6.30 7.12 4.43
C PHE A 102 -6.27 8.63 4.70
N PRO A 103 -5.56 9.14 5.73
CA PRO A 103 -5.48 10.58 5.94
C PRO A 103 -4.78 11.31 4.79
N ALA A 104 -3.74 10.73 4.19
CA ALA A 104 -3.04 11.33 3.06
C ALA A 104 -3.97 11.47 1.84
N VAL A 105 -4.67 10.41 1.49
CA VAL A 105 -5.61 10.39 0.35
C VAL A 105 -6.81 11.29 0.63
N ALA A 106 -7.36 11.24 1.84
CA ALA A 106 -8.50 12.08 2.23
C ALA A 106 -8.17 13.57 2.17
N LEU A 107 -7.00 13.98 2.67
CA LEU A 107 -6.53 15.35 2.58
C LEU A 107 -6.38 15.80 1.12
N LEU A 108 -5.73 14.99 0.31
CA LEU A 108 -5.49 15.29 -1.10
C LEU A 108 -6.80 15.37 -1.88
N MET A 109 -7.67 14.38 -1.74
CA MET A 109 -8.97 14.35 -2.41
C MET A 109 -9.87 15.51 -1.98
N THR A 110 -9.93 15.83 -0.70
CA THR A 110 -10.72 16.95 -0.18
C THR A 110 -10.22 18.28 -0.74
N LYS A 111 -8.92 18.45 -0.83
CA LYS A 111 -8.32 19.67 -1.42
C LYS A 111 -8.56 19.78 -2.92
N ILE A 112 -8.39 18.69 -3.66
CA ILE A 112 -8.68 18.64 -5.08
C ILE A 112 -10.16 18.94 -5.33
N TYR A 113 -11.06 18.34 -4.52
CA TYR A 113 -12.49 18.57 -4.66
C TYR A 113 -12.92 20.01 -4.38
N LYS A 114 -12.37 20.64 -3.34
CA LYS A 114 -12.73 22.02 -2.94
C LYS A 114 -12.06 23.08 -3.82
N GLU A 115 -10.82 22.88 -4.16
CA GLU A 115 -9.96 23.92 -4.77
C GLU A 115 -9.47 23.55 -6.18
N GLY A 116 -9.65 22.30 -6.61
CA GLY A 116 -9.29 21.84 -7.94
C GLY A 116 -10.14 22.51 -9.05
N GLY A 117 -9.71 22.32 -10.28
CA GLY A 117 -10.33 22.93 -11.45
C GLY A 117 -9.98 24.41 -11.61
N ASN A 118 -9.29 24.74 -12.70
CA ASN A 118 -8.86 26.11 -13.01
C ASN A 118 -8.12 26.85 -11.87
N ILE A 119 -7.32 26.13 -11.12
CA ILE A 119 -6.58 26.66 -9.96
C ILE A 119 -5.73 27.88 -10.31
N TRP A 120 -5.29 27.96 -11.56
CA TRP A 120 -4.51 29.09 -12.09
C TRP A 120 -5.25 30.44 -12.10
N LYS A 121 -6.58 30.41 -12.06
CA LYS A 121 -7.42 31.62 -11.95
C LYS A 121 -7.66 32.04 -10.49
N LYS A 122 -7.19 31.25 -9.53
CA LYS A 122 -7.36 31.54 -8.09
C LYS A 122 -6.21 32.40 -7.55
N PRO A 123 -6.41 33.07 -6.40
CA PRO A 123 -5.37 33.84 -5.74
C PRO A 123 -4.12 32.99 -5.44
N VAL A 124 -2.96 33.60 -5.52
CA VAL A 124 -1.65 32.95 -5.28
C VAL A 124 -1.62 32.22 -3.92
N LYS A 125 -2.31 32.76 -2.91
CA LYS A 125 -2.43 32.15 -1.59
C LYS A 125 -3.08 30.75 -1.66
N VAL A 126 -4.14 30.59 -2.45
CA VAL A 126 -4.85 29.31 -2.63
C VAL A 126 -3.96 28.31 -3.37
N ILE A 127 -3.26 28.75 -4.40
CA ILE A 127 -2.31 27.93 -5.16
C ILE A 127 -1.20 27.41 -4.23
N ARG A 128 -0.65 28.29 -3.41
CA ARG A 128 0.41 27.95 -2.45
C ARG A 128 -0.05 26.89 -1.43
N ILE A 129 -1.26 27.06 -0.87
CA ILE A 129 -1.83 26.12 0.08
C ILE A 129 -2.11 24.77 -0.60
N TYR A 130 -2.56 24.77 -1.84
CA TYR A 130 -2.79 23.56 -2.63
C TYR A 130 -1.50 22.73 -2.79
N PHE A 131 -0.42 23.36 -3.24
CA PHE A 131 0.87 22.69 -3.39
C PHE A 131 1.47 22.22 -2.05
N LEU A 132 1.30 23.02 -0.99
CA LEU A 132 1.73 22.63 0.35
C LEU A 132 0.98 21.38 0.85
N THR A 133 -0.33 21.32 0.63
CA THR A 133 -1.13 20.13 0.97
C THR A 133 -0.70 18.92 0.15
N GLY A 134 -0.40 19.09 -1.13
CA GLY A 134 0.17 18.03 -1.98
C GLY A 134 1.50 17.51 -1.45
N LEU A 135 2.37 18.40 -1.00
CA LEU A 135 3.65 18.03 -0.38
C LEU A 135 3.46 17.25 0.92
N ILE A 136 2.55 17.69 1.78
CA ILE A 136 2.21 16.97 3.03
C ILE A 136 1.66 15.58 2.72
N ALA A 137 0.74 15.46 1.76
CA ALA A 137 0.21 14.18 1.31
C ALA A 137 1.31 13.25 0.77
N MET A 138 2.29 13.80 0.04
CA MET A 138 3.43 13.05 -0.46
C MET A 138 4.30 12.53 0.69
N ILE A 139 4.61 13.35 1.69
CA ILE A 139 5.39 12.95 2.87
C ILE A 139 4.66 11.85 3.65
N LEU A 140 3.34 11.97 3.82
CA LEU A 140 2.52 10.93 4.46
C LEU A 140 2.53 9.62 3.65
N CYS A 141 2.42 9.69 2.32
CA CYS A 141 2.52 8.50 1.47
C CYS A 141 3.90 7.84 1.56
N LEU A 142 4.98 8.63 1.57
CA LEU A 142 6.34 8.11 1.73
C LEU A 142 6.53 7.43 3.08
N SER A 143 6.02 8.01 4.16
CA SER A 143 6.03 7.35 5.48
C SER A 143 5.24 6.05 5.47
N GLY A 144 4.12 6.00 4.75
CA GLY A 144 3.32 4.81 4.52
C GLY A 144 4.06 3.71 3.77
N VAL A 145 4.85 4.05 2.77
CA VAL A 145 5.70 3.09 2.02
C VAL A 145 6.75 2.46 2.93
N VAL A 146 7.41 3.26 3.76
CA VAL A 146 8.36 2.74 4.77
C VAL A 146 7.66 1.80 5.74
N PHE A 147 6.51 2.19 6.23
CA PHE A 147 5.69 1.37 7.12
C PHE A 147 5.27 0.04 6.47
N GLU A 148 4.78 0.10 5.23
CA GLU A 148 4.38 -1.07 4.45
C GLU A 148 5.55 -2.02 4.18
N ALA A 149 6.72 -1.49 3.81
CA ALA A 149 7.89 -2.29 3.47
C ALA A 149 8.50 -3.03 4.68
N TYR A 150 8.52 -2.39 5.85
CA TYR A 150 9.24 -2.91 7.03
C TYR A 150 8.33 -3.48 8.12
N ILE A 151 7.16 -2.92 8.35
CA ILE A 151 6.27 -3.31 9.45
C ILE A 151 5.21 -4.31 9.00
N HIS A 152 4.66 -4.16 7.80
CA HIS A 152 3.61 -5.04 7.28
C HIS A 152 3.99 -6.54 7.25
N PRO A 153 5.20 -6.96 6.82
CA PRO A 153 5.58 -8.37 6.86
C PRO A 153 5.65 -8.95 8.26
N VAL A 154 6.07 -8.15 9.25
CA VAL A 154 6.14 -8.57 10.66
C VAL A 154 4.73 -8.72 11.24
N TRP A 155 3.86 -7.77 10.95
CA TRP A 155 2.47 -7.77 11.37
C TRP A 155 1.68 -8.96 10.81
N MET A 156 1.84 -9.24 9.52
CA MET A 156 1.20 -10.38 8.86
C MET A 156 1.68 -11.72 9.43
N ARG A 157 2.97 -11.86 9.72
CA ARG A 157 3.50 -13.07 10.40
C ARG A 157 2.88 -13.26 11.77
N TRP A 158 2.68 -12.20 12.52
CA TRP A 158 2.07 -12.27 13.83
C TRP A 158 0.58 -12.70 13.77
N ILE A 159 -0.19 -12.16 12.81
CA ILE A 159 -1.60 -12.54 12.60
C ILE A 159 -1.69 -14.00 12.16
N LEU A 160 -0.91 -14.41 11.15
CA LEU A 160 -0.91 -15.79 10.65
C LEU A 160 -0.47 -16.79 11.72
N GLY A 161 0.47 -16.44 12.58
CA GLY A 161 0.90 -17.26 13.71
C GLY A 161 -0.17 -17.44 14.79
N ARG A 162 -1.16 -16.56 14.86
CA ARG A 162 -2.29 -16.69 15.78
C ARG A 162 -3.46 -17.50 15.20
N LEU A 163 -3.59 -17.55 13.89
CA LEU A 163 -4.65 -18.29 13.18
C LEU A 163 -4.25 -19.74 12.90
N CYS A 164 -2.97 -20.02 12.88
CA CYS A 164 -2.41 -21.37 12.80
C CYS A 164 -1.93 -21.84 14.17
#